data_609439fb5949cc70fceb7970d427afa8
#
_entry.id   609439fb5949cc70fceb7970d427afa8
#
_cell.length_a   1.000
_cell.length_b   1.000
_cell.length_c   1.000
_cell.angle_alpha   90.00
_cell.angle_beta   90.00
_cell.angle_gamma   90.00
#
_symmetry.space_group_name_H-M   'P 1'
#
loop_
_entity.id
_entity.type
_entity.pdbx_description
1 polymer ?
#
loop_
_entity_poly.entity_id
_entity_poly.type
_entity_poly.pdbx_seq_one_letter_code
_entity_poly.pdbx_strand_id
1 'polypeptide(L)'
;MPFDKEFIVNSTQALSFDVVGRNAIMQDPNFRDGQYFDGGPRPDVGLALARMIAHITYLSPAAMTEKFEADRYDPRDVPVVFEKAFSVGSYLGYQGARFVDRFDANSYIRITTAIDLFDLGTTAEEVAVRLAAFEGRWLLVSFAGDWLFPPAESRKVAEAMLGLGRHVTYCNVPSDGGHDAFLLADEVAFYGELIRAFLANMSSDPVIAADEPARSGVFTQHRLDYDRIVELIEPGDSVLDLGCGSGGLLMQLRQRGHERLCGVEIDEQEVLACSRNGLDVIHADLETDLSVFGDGQFDCVALSRTVQTVRDVPGVIQEMLRIGQRCIVTFPNFGYHKLRAMLAERGRAPESAGVLKHPWYDTPNLRFLSIADFEDFCTEFDISVHRRIALDTEADADVSDSADPNLNADLAIFVISR
;
A
#
# COMPACT_ATOMS: atom_id res chain seq x y z
N MET A 1 14.93 14.24 2.70
CA MET A 1 14.40 13.97 4.05
C MET A 1 15.46 13.24 4.85
N PRO A 2 15.63 13.49 6.14
CA PRO A 2 16.50 12.64 6.95
C PRO A 2 15.80 11.27 7.08
N PHE A 3 16.38 10.24 6.52
CA PHE A 3 16.00 8.88 6.86
C PHE A 3 16.30 8.70 8.34
N ASP A 4 15.31 8.34 9.11
CA ASP A 4 15.51 8.04 10.51
C ASP A 4 16.39 6.79 10.65
N LYS A 5 17.08 6.64 11.79
CA LYS A 5 17.96 5.47 12.10
C LYS A 5 17.22 4.12 12.07
N GLU A 6 16.00 4.09 11.60
CA GLU A 6 15.11 2.93 11.59
C GLU A 6 15.19 2.08 10.29
N PHE A 7 16.13 2.39 9.37
CA PHE A 7 16.45 1.53 8.22
C PHE A 7 17.32 0.33 8.58
N ILE A 8 17.12 -0.18 9.78
CA ILE A 8 17.64 -1.47 10.20
C ILE A 8 16.68 -2.52 9.63
N VAL A 9 17.18 -3.58 9.04
CA VAL A 9 16.36 -4.70 8.54
C VAL A 9 15.50 -5.32 9.65
N ASN A 10 15.93 -5.14 10.92
CA ASN A 10 15.19 -5.62 12.08
C ASN A 10 14.50 -4.46 12.79
N SER A 11 13.19 -4.54 12.98
CA SER A 11 12.44 -3.50 13.71
C SER A 11 12.90 -3.40 15.17
N THR A 12 12.76 -2.21 15.78
CA THR A 12 13.02 -2.04 17.23
C THR A 12 12.21 -3.03 18.05
N GLN A 13 11.03 -3.40 17.60
CA GLN A 13 10.17 -4.38 18.25
C GLN A 13 10.75 -5.80 18.17
N ALA A 14 11.20 -6.24 16.98
CA ALA A 14 11.86 -7.52 16.80
C ALA A 14 13.13 -7.59 17.63
N LEU A 15 13.97 -6.55 17.59
CA LEU A 15 15.18 -6.41 18.43
C LEU A 15 14.87 -6.60 19.92
N SER A 16 13.76 -6.03 20.41
CA SER A 16 13.36 -6.14 21.82
C SER A 16 13.08 -7.59 22.21
N PHE A 17 12.38 -8.35 21.38
CA PHE A 17 12.11 -9.77 21.62
C PHE A 17 13.37 -10.62 21.56
N ASP A 18 14.25 -10.34 20.61
CA ASP A 18 15.53 -11.06 20.47
C ASP A 18 16.45 -10.82 21.68
N VAL A 19 16.51 -9.60 22.18
CA VAL A 19 17.27 -9.28 23.41
C VAL A 19 16.73 -10.07 24.61
N VAL A 20 15.40 -10.13 24.80
CA VAL A 20 14.81 -10.90 25.91
C VAL A 20 15.05 -12.40 25.72
N GLY A 21 14.92 -12.93 24.51
CA GLY A 21 15.20 -14.33 24.19
C GLY A 21 16.67 -14.71 24.47
N ARG A 22 17.63 -13.89 24.02
CA ARG A 22 19.05 -14.12 24.32
C ARG A 22 19.36 -14.05 25.81
N ASN A 23 18.77 -13.09 26.53
CA ASN A 23 18.92 -13.00 27.97
C ASN A 23 18.38 -14.24 28.68
N ALA A 24 17.23 -14.78 28.27
CA ALA A 24 16.70 -16.02 28.82
C ALA A 24 17.68 -17.19 28.68
N ILE A 25 18.35 -17.31 27.53
CA ILE A 25 19.38 -18.31 27.28
C ILE A 25 20.61 -18.07 28.16
N MET A 26 21.13 -16.84 28.21
CA MET A 26 22.34 -16.50 28.97
C MET A 26 22.15 -16.62 30.47
N GLN A 27 20.94 -16.48 30.99
CA GLN A 27 20.59 -16.65 32.40
C GLN A 27 20.29 -18.12 32.76
N ASP A 28 20.20 -19.02 31.80
CA ASP A 28 20.05 -20.46 32.10
C ASP A 28 21.33 -20.99 32.81
N PRO A 29 21.20 -21.63 33.98
CA PRO A 29 22.38 -22.14 34.73
C PRO A 29 23.27 -23.07 33.93
N ASN A 30 22.71 -23.74 32.93
CA ASN A 30 23.41 -24.68 32.09
C ASN A 30 24.14 -24.03 30.88
N PHE A 31 23.92 -22.70 30.65
CA PHE A 31 24.57 -21.98 29.55
C PHE A 31 26.09 -21.89 29.72
N ARG A 32 26.59 -21.66 30.91
CA ARG A 32 28.04 -21.66 31.28
C ARG A 32 28.87 -20.87 30.29
N ASP A 33 28.49 -19.63 29.97
CA ASP A 33 29.16 -18.79 28.98
C ASP A 33 29.33 -19.46 27.60
N GLY A 34 28.37 -20.28 27.19
CA GLY A 34 28.40 -21.05 25.94
C GLY A 34 29.18 -22.34 25.96
N GLN A 35 29.74 -22.76 27.13
CA GLN A 35 30.62 -23.93 27.32
C GLN A 35 29.84 -25.17 27.80
N TYR A 36 28.83 -25.60 27.06
CA TYR A 36 27.96 -26.74 27.42
C TYR A 36 28.11 -27.99 26.52
N PHE A 37 29.11 -28.01 25.65
CA PHE A 37 29.37 -29.12 24.72
C PHE A 37 30.19 -30.30 25.32
N ASP A 38 30.48 -30.25 26.59
CA ASP A 38 31.26 -31.25 27.31
C ASP A 38 30.48 -32.52 27.73
N GLY A 39 29.25 -32.68 27.19
CA GLY A 39 28.36 -33.79 27.53
C GLY A 39 27.52 -33.54 28.79
N GLY A 40 27.59 -32.35 29.38
CA GLY A 40 26.72 -31.91 30.48
C GLY A 40 25.34 -31.46 30.02
N PRO A 41 24.50 -30.99 30.96
CA PRO A 41 23.18 -30.46 30.62
C PRO A 41 23.28 -29.20 29.76
N ARG A 42 22.36 -29.05 28.81
CA ARG A 42 22.27 -27.94 27.89
C ARG A 42 21.35 -26.83 28.46
N PRO A 43 21.45 -25.59 27.97
CA PRO A 43 20.57 -24.46 28.39
C PRO A 43 19.19 -24.57 27.75
N ASP A 44 18.54 -25.71 27.95
CA ASP A 44 17.28 -26.05 27.27
C ASP A 44 16.09 -25.22 27.75
N VAL A 45 16.12 -24.80 29.03
CA VAL A 45 15.08 -23.95 29.60
C VAL A 45 15.12 -22.56 28.99
N GLY A 46 16.30 -21.96 28.93
CA GLY A 46 16.48 -20.65 28.32
C GLY A 46 16.15 -20.64 26.83
N LEU A 47 16.59 -21.68 26.09
CA LEU A 47 16.31 -21.81 24.66
C LEU A 47 14.80 -22.02 24.39
N ALA A 48 14.12 -22.82 25.23
CA ALA A 48 12.68 -23.01 25.15
C ALA A 48 11.92 -21.68 25.38
N LEU A 49 12.32 -20.91 26.40
CA LEU A 49 11.72 -19.59 26.67
C LEU A 49 11.93 -18.61 25.52
N ALA A 50 13.13 -18.55 24.95
CA ALA A 50 13.40 -17.74 23.76
C ALA A 50 12.45 -18.10 22.60
N ARG A 51 12.21 -19.39 22.38
CA ARG A 51 11.29 -19.86 21.35
C ARG A 51 9.83 -19.52 21.66
N MET A 52 9.43 -19.62 22.93
CA MET A 52 8.06 -19.23 23.36
C MET A 52 7.81 -17.74 23.06
N ILE A 53 8.78 -16.89 23.37
CA ILE A 53 8.70 -15.43 23.06
C ILE A 53 8.53 -15.22 21.55
N ALA A 54 9.36 -15.85 20.71
CA ALA A 54 9.22 -15.79 19.27
C ALA A 54 7.84 -16.23 18.78
N HIS A 55 7.25 -17.29 19.35
CA HIS A 55 5.90 -17.73 18.97
C HIS A 55 4.79 -16.76 19.36
N ILE A 56 4.98 -15.92 20.37
CA ILE A 56 4.02 -14.84 20.69
C ILE A 56 3.98 -13.82 19.55
N THR A 57 5.12 -13.57 18.89
CA THR A 57 5.22 -12.55 17.85
C THR A 57 4.78 -13.03 16.46
N TYR A 58 4.63 -14.33 16.26
CA TYR A 58 4.28 -14.89 14.94
C TYR A 58 2.80 -14.75 14.57
N LEU A 59 1.91 -14.73 15.56
CA LEU A 59 0.48 -14.56 15.35
C LEU A 59 0.04 -13.15 15.74
N SER A 60 -0.91 -12.58 15.00
CA SER A 60 -1.55 -11.33 15.40
C SER A 60 -2.40 -11.50 16.67
N PRO A 61 -2.76 -10.42 17.37
CA PRO A 61 -3.73 -10.49 18.47
C PRO A 61 -5.06 -11.12 18.05
N ALA A 62 -5.53 -10.84 16.82
CA ALA A 62 -6.76 -11.42 16.28
C ALA A 62 -6.64 -12.94 16.10
N ALA A 63 -5.58 -13.40 15.42
CA ALA A 63 -5.31 -14.83 15.23
C ALA A 63 -5.09 -15.58 16.57
N MET A 64 -4.45 -14.95 17.56
CA MET A 64 -4.31 -15.51 18.89
C MET A 64 -5.66 -15.66 19.60
N THR A 65 -6.53 -14.65 19.49
CA THR A 65 -7.89 -14.68 20.07
C THR A 65 -8.71 -15.78 19.40
N GLU A 66 -8.75 -15.83 18.09
CA GLU A 66 -9.47 -16.87 17.35
C GLU A 66 -9.00 -18.28 17.75
N LYS A 67 -7.69 -18.49 17.84
CA LYS A 67 -7.10 -19.78 18.14
C LYS A 67 -7.32 -20.28 19.57
N PHE A 68 -7.35 -19.39 20.58
CA PHE A 68 -7.30 -19.76 21.97
C PHE A 68 -8.48 -19.30 22.83
N GLU A 69 -9.34 -18.37 22.37
CA GLU A 69 -10.41 -17.83 23.20
C GLU A 69 -11.53 -18.85 23.48
N ALA A 70 -11.85 -19.72 22.49
CA ALA A 70 -12.88 -20.76 22.63
C ALA A 70 -12.53 -21.81 23.70
N ASP A 71 -11.23 -22.15 23.83
CA ASP A 71 -10.70 -23.13 24.77
C ASP A 71 -9.63 -22.50 25.67
N ARG A 72 -9.99 -21.36 26.29
CA ARG A 72 -9.08 -20.56 27.11
C ARG A 72 -8.41 -21.36 28.23
N TYR A 73 -9.15 -22.32 28.82
CA TYR A 73 -8.69 -23.14 29.93
C TYR A 73 -8.54 -24.60 29.47
N ASP A 74 -7.36 -25.19 29.72
CA ASP A 74 -7.08 -26.62 29.46
C ASP A 74 -6.30 -27.22 30.68
N PRO A 75 -6.89 -28.11 31.49
CA PRO A 75 -8.31 -28.50 31.49
C PRO A 75 -9.23 -27.39 32.04
N ARG A 76 -10.53 -27.45 31.72
CA ARG A 76 -11.55 -26.45 32.16
C ARG A 76 -11.68 -26.32 33.70
N ASP A 77 -11.28 -27.33 34.45
CA ASP A 77 -11.17 -27.30 35.92
C ASP A 77 -9.74 -26.93 36.31
N VAL A 78 -9.50 -25.67 36.66
CA VAL A 78 -8.19 -25.10 37.00
C VAL A 78 -7.72 -25.65 38.36
N PRO A 79 -6.84 -26.64 38.45
CA PRO A 79 -6.11 -26.90 39.68
C PRO A 79 -5.09 -25.77 39.88
N VAL A 80 -4.81 -25.41 41.13
CA VAL A 80 -3.90 -24.34 41.56
C VAL A 80 -2.41 -24.59 41.14
N VAL A 81 -2.17 -25.06 39.93
CA VAL A 81 -0.82 -25.29 39.37
C VAL A 81 -0.65 -24.35 38.17
N PHE A 82 0.08 -23.31 38.37
CA PHE A 82 0.23 -22.13 37.50
C PHE A 82 0.63 -22.40 36.04
N GLU A 83 1.22 -23.56 35.72
CA GLU A 83 1.98 -23.67 34.45
C GLU A 83 1.20 -24.23 33.26
N LYS A 84 0.01 -24.83 33.45
CA LYS A 84 -0.76 -25.46 32.35
C LYS A 84 -2.25 -25.15 32.37
N ALA A 85 -2.64 -24.05 33.03
CA ALA A 85 -4.04 -23.72 33.18
C ALA A 85 -4.68 -23.08 31.91
N PHE A 86 -3.86 -22.70 30.94
CA PHE A 86 -4.31 -22.02 29.71
C PHE A 86 -3.86 -22.78 28.46
N SER A 87 -4.74 -22.90 27.47
CA SER A 87 -4.44 -23.57 26.20
C SER A 87 -3.24 -22.92 25.48
N VAL A 88 -3.14 -21.60 25.53
CA VAL A 88 -1.99 -20.87 24.99
C VAL A 88 -0.68 -21.24 25.69
N GLY A 89 -0.69 -21.46 27.01
CA GLY A 89 0.49 -21.90 27.76
C GLY A 89 0.95 -23.29 27.35
N SER A 90 0.00 -24.22 27.16
CA SER A 90 0.28 -25.57 26.65
C SER A 90 0.88 -25.53 25.23
N TYR A 91 0.34 -24.68 24.37
CA TYR A 91 0.87 -24.47 23.01
C TYR A 91 2.28 -23.92 23.02
N LEU A 92 2.55 -22.84 23.76
CA LEU A 92 3.87 -22.22 23.83
C LEU A 92 4.90 -23.18 24.41
N GLY A 93 4.55 -23.90 25.50
CA GLY A 93 5.42 -24.91 26.11
C GLY A 93 5.78 -26.06 25.15
N TYR A 94 4.80 -26.52 24.35
CA TYR A 94 5.05 -27.51 23.31
C TYR A 94 6.02 -27.01 22.23
N GLN A 95 5.85 -25.78 21.76
CA GLN A 95 6.72 -25.18 20.75
C GLN A 95 8.15 -24.98 21.28
N GLY A 96 8.29 -24.54 22.54
CA GLY A 96 9.59 -24.41 23.21
C GLY A 96 10.31 -25.76 23.31
N ALA A 97 9.63 -26.80 23.82
CA ALA A 97 10.20 -28.14 23.97
C ALA A 97 10.65 -28.74 22.64
N ARG A 98 9.83 -28.64 21.59
CA ARG A 98 10.20 -29.15 20.26
C ARG A 98 11.39 -28.41 19.62
N PHE A 99 11.55 -27.13 19.96
CA PHE A 99 12.67 -26.33 19.42
C PHE A 99 14.01 -26.76 19.99
N VAL A 100 14.06 -27.06 21.27
CA VAL A 100 15.26 -27.55 21.99
C VAL A 100 15.87 -28.79 21.34
N ASP A 101 15.02 -29.70 20.84
CA ASP A 101 15.49 -30.95 20.22
C ASP A 101 16.24 -30.73 18.89
N ARG A 102 16.01 -29.61 18.22
CA ARG A 102 16.50 -29.36 16.85
C ARG A 102 17.37 -28.13 16.70
N PHE A 103 17.53 -27.32 17.75
CA PHE A 103 18.30 -26.08 17.67
C PHE A 103 19.30 -25.94 18.80
N ASP A 104 20.36 -25.20 18.55
CA ASP A 104 21.42 -24.94 19.49
C ASP A 104 21.39 -23.50 20.02
N ALA A 105 21.61 -23.34 21.33
CA ALA A 105 21.50 -22.06 22.02
C ALA A 105 22.58 -21.05 21.58
N ASN A 106 23.82 -21.48 21.36
CA ASN A 106 24.88 -20.61 20.84
C ASN A 106 24.55 -20.14 19.41
N SER A 107 24.02 -21.06 18.59
CA SER A 107 23.58 -20.73 17.22
C SER A 107 22.45 -19.72 17.23
N TYR A 108 21.46 -19.88 18.13
CA TYR A 108 20.37 -18.91 18.29
C TYR A 108 20.90 -17.52 18.63
N ILE A 109 21.76 -17.41 19.66
CA ILE A 109 22.36 -16.13 20.08
C ILE A 109 23.12 -15.49 18.92
N ARG A 110 23.96 -16.25 18.21
CA ARG A 110 24.79 -15.72 17.12
C ARG A 110 23.99 -15.27 15.92
N ILE A 111 22.98 -16.05 15.52
CA ILE A 111 22.13 -15.72 14.36
C ILE A 111 21.29 -14.48 14.65
N THR A 112 20.59 -14.43 15.79
CA THR A 112 19.79 -13.27 16.17
C THR A 112 20.64 -12.02 16.36
N THR A 113 21.83 -12.16 16.96
CA THR A 113 22.77 -11.03 17.06
C THR A 113 23.24 -10.54 15.70
N ALA A 114 23.50 -11.45 14.75
CA ALA A 114 23.94 -11.06 13.41
C ALA A 114 22.81 -10.33 12.65
N ILE A 115 21.56 -10.75 12.84
CA ILE A 115 20.39 -10.08 12.28
C ILE A 115 20.23 -8.68 12.90
N ASP A 116 20.32 -8.57 14.21
CA ASP A 116 20.18 -7.30 14.94
C ASP A 116 21.29 -6.28 14.60
N LEU A 117 22.48 -6.76 14.24
CA LEU A 117 23.60 -5.93 13.84
C LEU A 117 23.60 -5.57 12.35
N PHE A 118 22.70 -6.13 11.58
CA PHE A 118 22.56 -5.77 10.17
C PHE A 118 21.95 -4.37 10.06
N ASP A 119 22.67 -3.47 9.41
CA ASP A 119 22.31 -2.08 9.23
C ASP A 119 22.54 -1.64 7.77
N LEU A 120 21.52 -1.13 7.11
CA LEU A 120 21.61 -0.56 5.77
C LEU A 120 22.28 0.81 5.74
N GLY A 121 22.45 1.44 6.88
CA GLY A 121 23.08 2.75 7.03
C GLY A 121 22.50 3.50 8.22
N THR A 122 23.29 4.42 8.76
CA THR A 122 22.92 5.29 9.89
C THR A 122 22.45 6.66 9.43
N THR A 123 22.70 7.01 8.16
CA THR A 123 22.26 8.27 7.54
C THR A 123 21.48 7.98 6.25
N ALA A 124 20.69 8.96 5.85
CA ALA A 124 19.96 8.90 4.59
C ALA A 124 20.87 8.69 3.38
N GLU A 125 22.02 9.35 3.39
CA GLU A 125 23.00 9.27 2.32
C GLU A 125 23.64 7.89 2.23
N GLU A 126 23.95 7.26 3.37
CA GLU A 126 24.51 5.91 3.41
C GLU A 126 23.52 4.88 2.86
N VAL A 127 22.26 4.96 3.27
CA VAL A 127 21.19 4.09 2.75
C VAL A 127 20.98 4.31 1.27
N ALA A 128 20.88 5.56 0.83
CA ALA A 128 20.70 5.91 -0.59
C ALA A 128 21.85 5.36 -1.45
N VAL A 129 23.12 5.50 -1.01
CA VAL A 129 24.28 4.96 -1.72
C VAL A 129 24.21 3.45 -1.86
N ARG A 130 23.82 2.72 -0.80
CA ARG A 130 23.72 1.25 -0.83
C ARG A 130 22.58 0.77 -1.72
N LEU A 131 21.42 1.42 -1.66
CA LEU A 131 20.28 1.08 -2.48
C LEU A 131 20.47 1.50 -3.96
N ALA A 132 21.22 2.58 -4.21
CA ALA A 132 21.52 3.06 -5.56
C ALA A 132 22.33 2.05 -6.41
N ALA A 133 23.05 1.13 -5.79
CA ALA A 133 23.82 0.10 -6.49
C ALA A 133 22.93 -0.90 -7.26
N PHE A 134 21.63 -0.99 -6.92
CA PHE A 134 20.68 -1.85 -7.60
C PHE A 134 19.71 -1.02 -8.46
N GLU A 135 19.80 -1.23 -9.78
CA GLU A 135 18.98 -0.50 -10.78
C GLU A 135 17.73 -1.26 -11.22
N GLY A 136 17.47 -2.44 -10.66
CA GLY A 136 16.32 -3.28 -10.99
C GLY A 136 14.99 -2.73 -10.44
N ARG A 137 13.90 -3.39 -10.82
CA ARG A 137 12.58 -3.14 -10.27
C ARG A 137 12.44 -3.80 -8.90
N TRP A 138 11.64 -3.21 -8.04
CA TRP A 138 11.38 -3.67 -6.68
C TRP A 138 9.93 -4.06 -6.50
N LEU A 139 9.71 -5.24 -5.91
CA LEU A 139 8.43 -5.63 -5.35
C LEU A 139 8.57 -5.77 -3.84
N LEU A 140 7.88 -4.94 -3.10
CA LEU A 140 7.80 -4.97 -1.65
C LEU A 140 6.41 -5.45 -1.23
N VAL A 141 6.36 -6.45 -0.36
CA VAL A 141 5.10 -6.99 0.17
C VAL A 141 5.18 -6.99 1.68
N SER A 142 4.19 -6.42 2.34
CA SER A 142 3.99 -6.48 3.79
C SER A 142 2.61 -7.04 4.11
N PHE A 143 2.38 -7.41 5.36
CA PHE A 143 1.10 -7.93 5.84
C PHE A 143 0.56 -7.03 6.95
N ALA A 144 -0.69 -6.61 6.84
CA ALA A 144 -1.27 -5.62 7.74
C ALA A 144 -1.22 -6.02 9.23
N GLY A 145 -1.36 -7.31 9.51
CA GLY A 145 -1.31 -7.87 10.86
C GLY A 145 0.09 -8.20 11.39
N ASP A 146 1.15 -8.01 10.60
CA ASP A 146 2.53 -8.29 11.03
C ASP A 146 3.01 -7.20 12.00
N TRP A 147 3.10 -7.56 13.26
CA TRP A 147 3.57 -6.66 14.29
C TRP A 147 5.03 -6.88 14.70
N LEU A 148 5.65 -7.95 14.17
CA LEU A 148 7.10 -8.18 14.30
C LEU A 148 7.88 -7.35 13.28
N PHE A 149 7.41 -7.34 12.01
CA PHE A 149 7.88 -6.47 10.94
C PHE A 149 6.72 -5.61 10.41
N PRO A 150 6.39 -4.53 11.11
CA PRO A 150 5.22 -3.72 10.78
C PRO A 150 5.28 -3.17 9.34
N PRO A 151 4.13 -3.01 8.64
CA PRO A 151 4.08 -2.45 7.29
C PRO A 151 4.81 -1.12 7.13
N ALA A 152 4.90 -0.32 8.20
CA ALA A 152 5.63 0.94 8.21
C ALA A 152 7.11 0.78 7.84
N GLU A 153 7.75 -0.34 8.20
CA GLU A 153 9.16 -0.60 7.86
C GLU A 153 9.32 -0.86 6.35
N SER A 154 8.43 -1.66 5.75
CA SER A 154 8.43 -1.89 4.30
C SER A 154 8.11 -0.61 3.52
N ARG A 155 7.22 0.24 4.05
CA ARG A 155 6.89 1.54 3.47
C ARG A 155 8.08 2.49 3.44
N LYS A 156 8.92 2.52 4.49
CA LYS A 156 10.17 3.31 4.50
C LYS A 156 11.14 2.86 3.41
N VAL A 157 11.25 1.56 3.16
CA VAL A 157 12.05 1.05 2.04
C VAL A 157 11.48 1.52 0.70
N ALA A 158 10.14 1.46 0.52
CA ALA A 158 9.49 1.96 -0.68
C ALA A 158 9.76 3.46 -0.88
N GLU A 159 9.61 4.27 0.17
CA GLU A 159 9.91 5.71 0.17
C GLU A 159 11.36 5.99 -0.28
N ALA A 160 12.33 5.27 0.30
CA ALA A 160 13.74 5.42 -0.05
C ALA A 160 13.99 5.11 -1.54
N MET A 161 13.40 4.02 -2.04
CA MET A 161 13.55 3.60 -3.43
C MET A 161 12.88 4.57 -4.40
N LEU A 162 11.68 5.06 -4.06
CA LEU A 162 10.97 6.09 -4.82
C LEU A 162 11.76 7.40 -4.85
N GLY A 163 12.36 7.81 -3.72
CA GLY A 163 13.22 8.99 -3.64
C GLY A 163 14.47 8.90 -4.52
N LEU A 164 14.95 7.68 -4.80
CA LEU A 164 16.03 7.41 -5.75
C LEU A 164 15.55 7.31 -7.21
N GLY A 165 14.26 7.50 -7.49
CA GLY A 165 13.67 7.36 -8.81
C GLY A 165 13.65 5.93 -9.32
N ARG A 166 13.60 4.93 -8.42
CA ARG A 166 13.52 3.52 -8.79
C ARG A 166 12.09 3.09 -9.08
N HIS A 167 11.96 2.01 -9.85
CA HIS A 167 10.69 1.35 -10.14
C HIS A 167 10.26 0.51 -8.95
N VAL A 168 9.17 0.89 -8.28
CA VAL A 168 8.69 0.26 -7.05
C VAL A 168 7.24 -0.11 -7.17
N THR A 169 6.95 -1.38 -6.89
CA THR A 169 5.59 -1.86 -6.57
C THR A 169 5.57 -2.21 -5.08
N TYR A 170 4.65 -1.64 -4.34
CA TYR A 170 4.44 -1.94 -2.93
C TYR A 170 3.00 -2.38 -2.69
N CYS A 171 2.81 -3.50 -2.00
CA CYS A 171 1.50 -4.00 -1.59
C CYS A 171 1.51 -4.38 -0.10
N ASN A 172 0.61 -3.77 0.65
CA ASN A 172 0.32 -4.17 2.03
C ASN A 172 -0.90 -5.10 2.02
N VAL A 173 -0.66 -6.40 2.11
CA VAL A 173 -1.71 -7.43 2.05
C VAL A 173 -2.54 -7.35 3.33
N PRO A 174 -3.87 -7.13 3.24
CA PRO A 174 -4.74 -7.18 4.41
C PRO A 174 -4.81 -8.62 4.94
N SER A 175 -4.29 -8.84 6.13
CA SER A 175 -4.24 -10.15 6.78
C SER A 175 -4.21 -9.99 8.29
N ASP A 176 -4.98 -10.83 8.96
CA ASP A 176 -4.96 -10.99 10.40
C ASP A 176 -4.01 -12.13 10.86
N GLY A 177 -3.27 -12.75 9.94
CA GLY A 177 -2.39 -13.90 10.22
C GLY A 177 -1.14 -13.55 11.04
N GLY A 178 -0.80 -12.27 11.18
CA GLY A 178 0.42 -11.83 11.84
C GLY A 178 1.67 -12.05 11.00
N HIS A 179 2.81 -12.29 11.66
CA HIS A 179 4.07 -12.56 10.95
C HIS A 179 4.00 -13.83 10.11
N ASP A 180 3.29 -14.87 10.55
CA ASP A 180 3.13 -16.12 9.81
C ASP A 180 2.18 -15.99 8.59
N ALA A 181 1.59 -14.83 8.32
CA ALA A 181 0.66 -14.60 7.22
C ALA A 181 1.22 -15.08 5.87
N PHE A 182 2.51 -14.88 5.61
CA PHE A 182 3.14 -15.32 4.37
C PHE A 182 3.18 -16.86 4.17
N LEU A 183 2.81 -17.63 5.19
CA LEU A 183 2.71 -19.10 5.14
C LEU A 183 1.27 -19.60 4.98
N LEU A 184 0.27 -18.71 5.14
CA LEU A 184 -1.14 -19.09 5.09
C LEU A 184 -1.60 -19.26 3.64
N ALA A 185 -2.35 -20.34 3.37
CA ALA A 185 -2.71 -20.70 2.00
C ALA A 185 -3.52 -19.62 1.26
N ASP A 186 -4.43 -18.94 1.96
CA ASP A 186 -5.28 -17.90 1.40
C ASP A 186 -4.46 -16.66 1.03
N GLU A 187 -3.51 -16.26 1.88
CA GLU A 187 -2.61 -15.16 1.63
C GLU A 187 -1.62 -15.49 0.48
N VAL A 188 -1.07 -16.72 0.47
CA VAL A 188 -0.19 -17.21 -0.60
C VAL A 188 -0.91 -17.17 -1.96
N ALA A 189 -2.21 -17.40 -2.00
CA ALA A 189 -2.97 -17.32 -3.25
C ALA A 189 -2.93 -15.91 -3.85
N PHE A 190 -3.10 -14.86 -3.02
CA PHE A 190 -3.09 -13.47 -3.47
C PHE A 190 -1.67 -12.96 -3.78
N TYR A 191 -0.77 -12.96 -2.79
CA TYR A 191 0.55 -12.37 -3.03
C TYR A 191 1.40 -13.21 -3.99
N GLY A 192 1.12 -14.52 -4.12
CA GLY A 192 1.70 -15.38 -5.12
C GLY A 192 1.33 -14.97 -6.56
N GLU A 193 0.09 -14.50 -6.78
CA GLU A 193 -0.31 -13.89 -8.06
C GLU A 193 0.42 -12.57 -8.31
N LEU A 194 0.57 -11.74 -7.27
CA LEU A 194 1.32 -10.48 -7.37
C LEU A 194 2.79 -10.73 -7.76
N ILE A 195 3.45 -11.71 -7.12
CA ILE A 195 4.82 -12.11 -7.48
C ILE A 195 4.87 -12.63 -8.92
N ARG A 196 3.94 -13.50 -9.34
CA ARG A 196 3.90 -14.00 -10.73
C ARG A 196 3.71 -12.88 -11.75
N ALA A 197 2.78 -11.96 -11.47
CA ALA A 197 2.54 -10.80 -12.32
C ALA A 197 3.79 -9.92 -12.46
N PHE A 198 4.45 -9.64 -11.34
CA PHE A 198 5.69 -8.87 -11.31
C PHE A 198 6.82 -9.54 -12.10
N LEU A 199 7.06 -10.83 -11.88
CA LEU A 199 8.12 -11.59 -12.56
C LEU A 199 7.83 -11.76 -14.07
N ALA A 200 6.58 -11.94 -14.48
CA ALA A 200 6.19 -12.02 -15.86
C ALA A 200 6.56 -10.75 -16.65
N ASN A 201 6.49 -9.59 -16.02
CA ASN A 201 6.84 -8.30 -16.62
C ASN A 201 8.34 -7.96 -16.54
N MET A 202 9.16 -8.81 -15.91
CA MET A 202 10.62 -8.68 -15.90
C MET A 202 11.29 -9.43 -17.06
N SER A 203 10.65 -10.45 -17.59
CA SER A 203 11.18 -11.24 -18.71
C SER A 203 10.72 -10.63 -20.03
N SER A 204 11.69 -10.43 -20.94
CA SER A 204 11.43 -9.94 -22.31
C SER A 204 10.69 -10.97 -23.20
N ASP A 205 10.30 -12.12 -22.65
CA ASP A 205 9.62 -13.19 -23.38
C ASP A 205 8.10 -13.03 -23.30
N PRO A 206 7.41 -12.82 -24.42
CA PRO A 206 5.95 -12.60 -24.44
C PRO A 206 5.11 -13.86 -24.18
N VAL A 207 5.71 -14.97 -23.75
CA VAL A 207 5.04 -16.28 -23.66
C VAL A 207 4.14 -16.45 -22.44
N ILE A 208 4.25 -15.61 -21.41
CA ILE A 208 3.45 -15.75 -20.18
C ILE A 208 2.19 -14.86 -20.16
N ALA A 209 2.06 -13.93 -21.11
CA ALA A 209 0.92 -13.02 -21.19
C ALA A 209 -0.34 -13.59 -21.88
N ALA A 210 -0.37 -14.88 -22.25
CA ALA A 210 -1.35 -15.41 -23.21
C ALA A 210 -2.46 -16.30 -22.63
N ASP A 211 -2.60 -16.50 -21.34
CA ASP A 211 -3.50 -17.57 -20.84
C ASP A 211 -4.64 -17.17 -19.89
N GLU A 212 -4.95 -15.88 -19.72
CA GLU A 212 -6.34 -15.50 -19.35
C GLU A 212 -6.66 -14.12 -19.95
N PRO A 213 -7.82 -13.97 -20.64
CA PRO A 213 -8.30 -12.63 -20.93
C PRO A 213 -8.53 -11.95 -19.59
N ALA A 214 -7.88 -10.81 -19.38
CA ALA A 214 -8.20 -9.91 -18.27
C ALA A 214 -9.73 -9.92 -18.16
N ARG A 215 -10.28 -10.34 -17.01
CA ARG A 215 -11.70 -10.15 -16.75
C ARG A 215 -11.92 -8.68 -16.95
N SER A 216 -12.50 -8.34 -18.09
CA SER A 216 -12.86 -6.98 -18.43
C SER A 216 -13.76 -6.49 -17.29
N GLY A 217 -13.14 -5.82 -16.32
CA GLY A 217 -13.89 -4.96 -15.44
C GLY A 217 -14.69 -4.05 -16.37
N VAL A 218 -15.83 -3.58 -15.92
CA VAL A 218 -16.85 -2.78 -16.62
C VAL A 218 -16.31 -1.50 -17.32
N PHE A 219 -15.00 -1.34 -17.47
CA PHE A 219 -14.27 -0.14 -17.91
C PHE A 219 -13.60 -0.20 -19.27
N THR A 220 -14.03 -1.08 -20.18
CA THR A 220 -13.65 -1.00 -21.60
C THR A 220 -14.43 0.09 -22.37
N GLN A 221 -15.16 0.98 -21.70
CA GLN A 221 -15.68 2.17 -22.34
C GLN A 221 -14.54 3.15 -22.60
N HIS A 222 -14.41 3.60 -23.84
CA HIS A 222 -13.55 4.70 -24.24
C HIS A 222 -13.71 5.88 -23.27
N ARG A 223 -12.65 6.23 -22.55
CA ARG A 223 -12.67 7.30 -21.54
C ARG A 223 -12.11 8.58 -22.16
N LEU A 224 -13.01 9.46 -22.59
CA LEU A 224 -12.69 10.77 -23.16
C LEU A 224 -11.77 11.60 -22.26
N ASP A 225 -11.93 11.51 -20.95
CA ASP A 225 -11.05 12.20 -20.01
C ASP A 225 -9.62 11.73 -20.10
N TYR A 226 -9.36 10.43 -20.30
CA TYR A 226 -8.00 9.93 -20.46
C TYR A 226 -7.32 10.49 -21.72
N ASP A 227 -8.01 10.54 -22.84
CA ASP A 227 -7.44 11.12 -24.05
C ASP A 227 -7.05 12.59 -23.86
N ARG A 228 -7.91 13.35 -23.17
CA ARG A 228 -7.61 14.75 -22.83
C ARG A 228 -6.50 14.91 -21.82
N ILE A 229 -6.46 14.08 -20.75
CA ILE A 229 -5.38 14.10 -19.77
C ILE A 229 -4.03 13.83 -20.47
N VAL A 230 -3.98 12.81 -21.31
CA VAL A 230 -2.77 12.40 -22.01
C VAL A 230 -2.28 13.48 -22.98
N GLU A 231 -3.19 14.28 -23.60
CA GLU A 231 -2.84 15.45 -24.42
C GLU A 231 -2.27 16.62 -23.59
N LEU A 232 -2.57 16.69 -22.29
CA LEU A 232 -2.11 17.74 -21.37
C LEU A 232 -0.74 17.43 -20.75
N ILE A 233 -0.29 16.18 -20.82
CA ILE A 233 0.99 15.74 -20.23
C ILE A 233 2.07 15.87 -21.28
N GLU A 234 3.18 16.55 -20.92
CA GLU A 234 4.30 16.81 -21.83
C GLU A 234 5.10 15.51 -22.10
N PRO A 235 5.60 15.30 -23.31
CA PRO A 235 6.43 14.13 -23.62
C PRO A 235 7.67 14.07 -22.69
N GLY A 236 7.83 12.92 -22.04
CA GLY A 236 8.95 12.69 -21.11
C GLY A 236 8.66 13.03 -19.64
N ASP A 237 7.51 13.66 -19.36
CA ASP A 237 7.10 13.90 -17.97
C ASP A 237 7.03 12.58 -17.17
N SER A 238 7.47 12.64 -15.93
CA SER A 238 7.17 11.65 -14.92
C SER A 238 5.76 11.87 -14.36
N VAL A 239 4.97 10.80 -14.28
CA VAL A 239 3.54 10.91 -13.92
C VAL A 239 3.20 10.02 -12.74
N LEU A 240 2.52 10.61 -11.75
CA LEU A 240 1.87 9.92 -10.65
C LEU A 240 0.35 9.99 -10.84
N ASP A 241 -0.34 8.84 -10.84
CA ASP A 241 -1.80 8.75 -10.95
C ASP A 241 -2.41 8.34 -9.59
N LEU A 242 -3.11 9.25 -8.95
CA LEU A 242 -3.72 9.08 -7.63
C LEU A 242 -5.12 8.48 -7.77
N GLY A 243 -5.32 7.25 -7.22
CA GLY A 243 -6.52 6.46 -7.44
C GLY A 243 -6.53 5.88 -8.86
N CYS A 244 -5.43 5.21 -9.23
CA CYS A 244 -5.19 4.79 -10.60
C CYS A 244 -6.07 3.62 -11.08
N GLY A 245 -6.81 2.95 -10.17
CA GLY A 245 -7.53 1.71 -10.49
C GLY A 245 -6.58 0.69 -11.10
N SER A 246 -7.00 0.00 -12.15
CA SER A 246 -6.18 -0.98 -12.89
C SER A 246 -5.07 -0.36 -13.76
N GLY A 247 -4.83 0.95 -13.66
CA GLY A 247 -3.75 1.67 -14.37
C GLY A 247 -4.09 2.07 -15.79
N GLY A 248 -5.37 2.28 -16.12
CA GLY A 248 -5.81 2.59 -17.48
C GLY A 248 -5.16 3.83 -18.09
N LEU A 249 -5.05 4.93 -17.32
CA LEU A 249 -4.36 6.15 -17.74
C LEU A 249 -2.86 5.90 -17.94
N LEU A 250 -2.22 5.23 -16.99
CA LEU A 250 -0.78 4.93 -17.05
C LEU A 250 -0.43 4.03 -18.24
N MET A 251 -1.29 3.09 -18.61
CA MET A 251 -1.09 2.27 -19.83
C MET A 251 -1.14 3.11 -21.09
N GLN A 252 -2.06 4.08 -21.21
CA GLN A 252 -2.11 4.98 -22.38
C GLN A 252 -0.87 5.87 -22.45
N LEU A 253 -0.40 6.40 -21.32
CA LEU A 253 0.83 7.18 -21.24
C LEU A 253 2.06 6.37 -21.65
N ARG A 254 2.17 5.11 -21.19
CA ARG A 254 3.25 4.20 -21.58
C ARG A 254 3.25 3.93 -23.09
N GLN A 255 2.07 3.75 -23.71
CA GLN A 255 1.96 3.57 -25.17
C GLN A 255 2.43 4.82 -25.94
N ARG A 256 2.40 6.01 -25.31
CA ARG A 256 2.93 7.25 -25.87
C ARG A 256 4.41 7.52 -25.52
N GLY A 257 5.07 6.56 -24.86
CA GLY A 257 6.51 6.61 -24.60
C GLY A 257 6.91 7.26 -23.27
N HIS A 258 5.97 7.44 -22.33
CA HIS A 258 6.33 7.83 -20.97
C HIS A 258 6.91 6.62 -20.22
N GLU A 259 8.07 6.80 -19.57
CA GLU A 259 8.80 5.73 -18.90
C GLU A 259 8.63 5.78 -17.36
N ARG A 260 8.57 6.99 -16.79
CA ARG A 260 8.47 7.20 -15.34
C ARG A 260 7.01 7.35 -14.93
N LEU A 261 6.34 6.23 -14.70
CA LEU A 261 4.93 6.13 -14.37
C LEU A 261 4.74 5.39 -13.05
N CYS A 262 3.92 5.93 -12.14
CA CYS A 262 3.57 5.29 -10.89
C CYS A 262 2.09 5.52 -10.59
N GLY A 263 1.41 4.52 -10.05
CA GLY A 263 0.05 4.62 -9.55
C GLY A 263 -0.01 4.58 -8.03
N VAL A 264 -1.06 5.13 -7.46
CA VAL A 264 -1.46 4.91 -6.06
C VAL A 264 -2.88 4.36 -6.06
N GLU A 265 -3.09 3.26 -5.34
CA GLU A 265 -4.40 2.60 -5.29
C GLU A 265 -4.63 1.98 -3.90
N ILE A 266 -5.87 2.02 -3.43
CA ILE A 266 -6.27 1.48 -2.12
C ILE A 266 -6.87 0.07 -2.24
N ASP A 267 -7.36 -0.31 -3.41
CA ASP A 267 -7.92 -1.64 -3.67
C ASP A 267 -6.82 -2.61 -4.10
N GLU A 268 -6.62 -3.66 -3.32
CA GLU A 268 -5.58 -4.66 -3.55
C GLU A 268 -5.74 -5.43 -4.86
N GLN A 269 -6.98 -5.62 -5.34
CA GLN A 269 -7.24 -6.29 -6.62
C GLN A 269 -6.86 -5.40 -7.80
N GLU A 270 -7.07 -4.10 -7.66
CA GLU A 270 -6.62 -3.12 -8.67
C GLU A 270 -5.08 -2.97 -8.64
N VAL A 271 -4.44 -3.03 -7.46
CA VAL A 271 -2.97 -3.12 -7.33
C VAL A 271 -2.42 -4.35 -8.07
N LEU A 272 -3.07 -5.51 -7.90
CA LEU A 272 -2.71 -6.71 -8.64
C LEU A 272 -2.92 -6.54 -10.16
N ALA A 273 -4.00 -5.88 -10.57
CA ALA A 273 -4.26 -5.59 -11.98
C ALA A 273 -3.18 -4.65 -12.57
N CYS A 274 -2.77 -3.60 -11.86
CA CYS A 274 -1.64 -2.75 -12.24
C CYS A 274 -0.35 -3.57 -12.42
N SER A 275 -0.04 -4.46 -11.46
CA SER A 275 1.15 -5.32 -11.54
C SER A 275 1.08 -6.26 -12.74
N ARG A 276 -0.08 -6.84 -13.06
CA ARG A 276 -0.30 -7.66 -14.27
C ARG A 276 -0.07 -6.86 -15.57
N ASN A 277 -0.41 -5.57 -15.55
CA ASN A 277 -0.16 -4.65 -16.65
C ASN A 277 1.29 -4.14 -16.70
N GLY A 278 2.17 -4.58 -15.79
CA GLY A 278 3.58 -4.19 -15.72
C GLY A 278 3.80 -2.75 -15.24
N LEU A 279 2.84 -2.17 -14.55
CA LEU A 279 2.91 -0.82 -13.97
C LEU A 279 3.48 -0.87 -12.56
N ASP A 280 4.17 0.19 -12.17
CA ASP A 280 4.57 0.42 -10.80
C ASP A 280 3.40 1.04 -10.03
N VAL A 281 3.10 0.50 -8.85
CA VAL A 281 1.94 0.92 -8.05
C VAL A 281 2.24 0.83 -6.56
N ILE A 282 1.77 1.81 -5.81
CA ILE A 282 1.87 1.87 -4.36
C ILE A 282 0.47 1.66 -3.77
N HIS A 283 0.31 0.57 -3.02
CA HIS A 283 -0.90 0.32 -2.24
C HIS A 283 -0.95 1.28 -1.05
N ALA A 284 -1.77 2.30 -1.15
CA ALA A 284 -1.82 3.38 -0.16
C ALA A 284 -3.18 4.10 -0.18
N ASP A 285 -3.54 4.66 0.98
CA ASP A 285 -4.67 5.56 1.12
C ASP A 285 -4.22 7.01 0.78
N LEU A 286 -4.93 7.66 -0.12
CA LEU A 286 -4.65 9.04 -0.53
C LEU A 286 -4.76 10.05 0.63
N GLU A 287 -5.55 9.74 1.65
CA GLU A 287 -5.80 10.65 2.78
C GLU A 287 -4.70 10.57 3.86
N THR A 288 -3.91 9.48 3.92
CA THR A 288 -2.96 9.24 5.02
C THR A 288 -1.55 8.90 4.58
N ASP A 289 -1.35 8.39 3.37
CA ASP A 289 -0.11 7.70 3.01
C ASP A 289 0.72 8.39 1.91
N LEU A 290 0.32 9.58 1.43
CA LEU A 290 1.04 10.29 0.37
C LEU A 290 2.40 10.85 0.81
N SER A 291 2.71 10.85 2.10
CA SER A 291 4.03 11.22 2.64
C SER A 291 5.17 10.33 2.13
N VAL A 292 4.87 9.17 1.54
CA VAL A 292 5.85 8.29 0.88
C VAL A 292 6.53 8.97 -0.32
N PHE A 293 5.93 10.00 -0.89
CA PHE A 293 6.46 10.77 -2.00
C PHE A 293 7.11 12.07 -1.54
N GLY A 294 8.24 12.42 -2.14
CA GLY A 294 8.96 13.67 -1.88
C GLY A 294 8.34 14.88 -2.58
N ASP A 295 8.74 16.09 -2.13
CA ASP A 295 8.32 17.36 -2.72
C ASP A 295 8.81 17.49 -4.16
N GLY A 296 7.92 17.85 -5.10
CA GLY A 296 8.24 18.05 -6.52
C GLY A 296 8.80 16.80 -7.20
N GLN A 297 8.49 15.61 -6.70
CA GLN A 297 9.07 14.36 -7.19
C GLN A 297 8.61 13.99 -8.60
N PHE A 298 7.41 14.42 -9.00
CA PHE A 298 6.84 14.18 -10.32
C PHE A 298 6.61 15.47 -11.09
N ASP A 299 6.80 15.41 -12.41
CA ASP A 299 6.50 16.54 -13.30
C ASP A 299 4.99 16.77 -13.37
N CYS A 300 4.19 15.69 -13.38
CA CYS A 300 2.74 15.76 -13.40
C CYS A 300 2.12 14.76 -12.40
N VAL A 301 1.13 15.22 -11.63
CA VAL A 301 0.29 14.39 -10.78
C VAL A 301 -1.15 14.45 -11.28
N ALA A 302 -1.75 13.30 -11.55
CA ALA A 302 -3.14 13.18 -11.98
C ALA A 302 -4.04 12.68 -10.83
N LEU A 303 -5.25 13.21 -10.73
CA LEU A 303 -6.31 12.75 -9.85
C LEU A 303 -7.59 12.64 -10.70
N SER A 304 -7.78 11.46 -11.33
CA SER A 304 -8.79 11.28 -12.34
C SER A 304 -10.07 10.65 -11.78
N ARG A 305 -11.15 11.44 -11.69
CA ARG A 305 -12.47 11.03 -11.13
C ARG A 305 -12.36 10.43 -9.73
N THR A 306 -11.46 10.95 -8.91
CA THR A 306 -11.20 10.45 -7.56
C THR A 306 -11.52 11.52 -6.51
N VAL A 307 -11.38 12.81 -6.83
CA VAL A 307 -11.61 13.90 -5.86
C VAL A 307 -12.98 13.86 -5.19
N GLN A 308 -14.02 13.40 -5.87
CA GLN A 308 -15.36 13.28 -5.31
C GLN A 308 -15.53 12.07 -4.36
N THR A 309 -14.56 11.16 -4.29
CA THR A 309 -14.61 9.96 -3.44
C THR A 309 -13.81 10.10 -2.14
N VAL A 310 -12.97 11.13 -2.02
CA VAL A 310 -12.17 11.38 -0.82
C VAL A 310 -12.93 12.22 0.22
N ARG A 311 -12.59 12.02 1.50
CA ARG A 311 -13.21 12.75 2.62
C ARG A 311 -12.51 14.08 2.87
N ASP A 312 -11.18 14.09 2.83
CA ASP A 312 -10.34 15.29 3.02
C ASP A 312 -9.82 15.80 1.68
N VAL A 313 -10.69 16.48 0.92
CA VAL A 313 -10.30 17.07 -0.38
C VAL A 313 -9.17 18.08 -0.23
N PRO A 314 -9.20 19.03 0.73
CA PRO A 314 -8.11 19.98 0.90
C PRO A 314 -6.76 19.32 1.17
N GLY A 315 -6.70 18.32 2.06
CA GLY A 315 -5.49 17.59 2.38
C GLY A 315 -4.91 16.86 1.16
N VAL A 316 -5.74 16.12 0.42
CA VAL A 316 -5.31 15.41 -0.79
C VAL A 316 -4.81 16.36 -1.89
N ILE A 317 -5.50 17.47 -2.13
CA ILE A 317 -5.06 18.46 -3.13
C ILE A 317 -3.74 19.14 -2.70
N GLN A 318 -3.56 19.45 -1.41
CA GLN A 318 -2.31 20.03 -0.91
C GLN A 318 -1.13 19.06 -1.08
N GLU A 319 -1.31 17.78 -0.77
CA GLU A 319 -0.31 16.75 -1.00
C GLU A 319 -0.01 16.56 -2.50
N MET A 320 -1.04 16.52 -3.33
CA MET A 320 -0.89 16.48 -4.78
C MET A 320 -0.03 17.64 -5.31
N LEU A 321 -0.30 18.89 -4.84
CA LEU A 321 0.46 20.08 -5.18
C LEU A 321 1.87 20.12 -4.55
N ARG A 322 2.10 19.38 -3.47
CA ARG A 322 3.44 19.19 -2.88
C ARG A 322 4.29 18.25 -3.74
N ILE A 323 3.69 17.16 -4.20
CA ILE A 323 4.37 16.07 -4.91
C ILE A 323 4.63 16.45 -6.37
N GLY A 324 3.68 17.15 -7.03
CA GLY A 324 3.71 17.47 -8.45
C GLY A 324 4.09 18.92 -8.74
N GLN A 325 4.84 19.12 -9.82
CA GLN A 325 5.08 20.48 -10.34
C GLN A 325 3.82 21.01 -11.03
N ARG A 326 3.08 20.15 -11.71
CA ARG A 326 1.80 20.39 -12.37
C ARG A 326 0.83 19.30 -11.99
N CYS A 327 -0.42 19.66 -11.76
CA CYS A 327 -1.44 18.75 -11.31
C CYS A 327 -2.67 18.78 -12.23
N ILE A 328 -3.27 17.63 -12.50
CA ILE A 328 -4.48 17.49 -13.32
C ILE A 328 -5.56 16.84 -12.47
N VAL A 329 -6.65 17.56 -12.25
CA VAL A 329 -7.82 17.06 -11.49
C VAL A 329 -8.99 16.92 -12.42
N THR A 330 -9.65 15.75 -12.40
CA THR A 330 -10.90 15.56 -13.13
C THR A 330 -12.01 15.09 -12.22
N PHE A 331 -13.22 15.58 -12.47
CA PHE A 331 -14.38 15.22 -11.67
C PHE A 331 -15.69 15.35 -12.45
N PRO A 332 -16.70 14.55 -12.09
CA PRO A 332 -18.07 14.72 -12.58
C PRO A 332 -18.64 16.06 -12.13
N ASN A 333 -19.20 16.83 -13.05
CA ASN A 333 -19.79 18.14 -12.77
C ASN A 333 -21.26 18.01 -12.37
N PHE A 334 -21.57 18.17 -11.09
CA PHE A 334 -22.96 18.18 -10.59
C PHE A 334 -23.75 19.45 -10.97
N GLY A 335 -23.08 20.47 -11.52
CA GLY A 335 -23.71 21.65 -12.10
C GLY A 335 -24.43 21.42 -13.45
N TYR A 336 -24.31 20.24 -14.06
CA TYR A 336 -24.83 19.90 -15.38
C TYR A 336 -26.36 20.06 -15.49
N HIS A 337 -26.83 20.63 -16.59
CA HIS A 337 -28.24 21.01 -16.76
C HIS A 337 -29.24 19.86 -16.59
N LYS A 338 -28.87 18.62 -17.04
CA LYS A 338 -29.77 17.46 -16.90
C LYS A 338 -29.97 17.08 -15.43
N LEU A 339 -28.92 17.20 -14.60
CA LEU A 339 -28.99 16.92 -13.16
C LEU A 339 -29.84 17.99 -12.44
N ARG A 340 -29.63 19.27 -12.79
CA ARG A 340 -30.41 20.38 -12.25
C ARG A 340 -31.88 20.23 -12.61
N ALA A 341 -32.20 19.90 -13.86
CA ALA A 341 -33.56 19.66 -14.31
C ALA A 341 -34.21 18.47 -13.56
N MET A 342 -33.50 17.37 -13.40
CA MET A 342 -34.02 16.21 -12.67
C MET A 342 -34.37 16.56 -11.21
N LEU A 343 -33.48 17.30 -10.53
CA LEU A 343 -33.78 17.74 -9.16
C LEU A 343 -34.90 18.74 -9.10
N ALA A 344 -34.93 19.75 -9.98
CA ALA A 344 -35.90 20.83 -9.97
C ALA A 344 -37.32 20.36 -10.39
N GLU A 345 -37.41 19.52 -11.42
CA GLU A 345 -38.69 19.12 -12.02
C GLU A 345 -39.28 17.86 -11.36
N ARG A 346 -38.41 16.92 -10.93
CA ARG A 346 -38.83 15.60 -10.42
C ARG A 346 -38.64 15.43 -8.92
N GLY A 347 -37.87 16.32 -8.26
CA GLY A 347 -37.51 16.21 -6.85
C GLY A 347 -36.77 14.92 -6.51
N ARG A 348 -35.99 14.35 -7.46
CA ARG A 348 -35.25 13.11 -7.30
C ARG A 348 -33.76 13.36 -7.28
N ALA A 349 -33.01 12.48 -6.60
CA ALA A 349 -31.57 12.49 -6.62
C ALA A 349 -31.04 12.43 -8.06
N PRO A 350 -30.08 13.28 -8.41
CA PRO A 350 -29.58 13.37 -9.78
C PRO A 350 -28.83 12.07 -10.20
N GLU A 351 -29.15 11.62 -11.42
CA GLU A 351 -28.53 10.47 -12.07
C GLU A 351 -28.52 10.72 -13.58
N SER A 352 -27.43 10.40 -14.26
CA SER A 352 -27.33 10.55 -15.72
C SER A 352 -26.84 9.27 -16.39
N ALA A 353 -26.93 9.21 -17.71
CA ALA A 353 -26.36 8.12 -18.49
C ALA A 353 -24.84 8.20 -18.63
N GLY A 354 -24.24 9.37 -18.34
CA GLY A 354 -22.82 9.63 -18.46
C GLY A 354 -22.01 9.25 -17.20
N VAL A 355 -21.14 10.14 -16.78
CA VAL A 355 -20.21 9.91 -15.65
C VAL A 355 -20.90 9.85 -14.28
N LEU A 356 -22.16 10.29 -14.17
CA LEU A 356 -22.96 10.34 -12.94
C LEU A 356 -24.07 9.27 -12.89
N LYS A 357 -23.79 8.08 -13.39
CA LYS A 357 -24.73 6.96 -13.57
C LYS A 357 -25.10 6.17 -12.31
N HIS A 358 -24.53 6.52 -11.17
CA HIS A 358 -24.75 5.75 -9.93
C HIS A 358 -26.05 6.17 -9.23
N PRO A 359 -26.89 5.20 -8.78
CA PRO A 359 -28.04 5.51 -7.95
C PRO A 359 -27.58 6.02 -6.58
N TRP A 360 -28.42 6.84 -5.93
CA TRP A 360 -28.07 7.52 -4.68
C TRP A 360 -27.68 6.57 -3.52
N TYR A 361 -28.14 5.33 -3.53
CA TYR A 361 -27.86 4.32 -2.50
C TYR A 361 -26.65 3.44 -2.81
N ASP A 362 -26.09 3.52 -4.02
CA ASP A 362 -24.94 2.75 -4.48
C ASP A 362 -24.03 3.63 -5.34
N THR A 363 -23.37 4.58 -4.70
CA THR A 363 -22.49 5.54 -5.34
C THR A 363 -21.19 5.68 -4.57
N PRO A 364 -20.03 5.70 -5.25
CA PRO A 364 -18.76 6.01 -4.61
C PRO A 364 -18.61 7.51 -4.29
N ASN A 365 -19.51 8.37 -4.83
CA ASN A 365 -19.39 9.82 -4.68
C ASN A 365 -19.76 10.26 -3.27
N LEU A 366 -18.81 10.81 -2.53
CA LEU A 366 -19.00 11.44 -1.22
C LEU A 366 -19.20 12.95 -1.34
N ARG A 367 -18.68 13.56 -2.41
CA ARG A 367 -18.73 15.00 -2.70
C ARG A 367 -19.47 15.25 -3.99
N PHE A 368 -20.29 16.31 -3.99
CA PHE A 368 -21.13 16.73 -5.11
C PHE A 368 -20.68 18.13 -5.51
N LEU A 369 -19.59 18.21 -6.24
CA LEU A 369 -19.00 19.48 -6.66
C LEU A 369 -19.38 19.81 -8.11
N SER A 370 -19.42 21.11 -8.39
CA SER A 370 -19.53 21.65 -9.75
C SER A 370 -18.24 22.31 -10.19
N ILE A 371 -18.16 22.71 -11.46
CA ILE A 371 -17.05 23.52 -11.98
C ILE A 371 -16.90 24.79 -11.14
N ALA A 372 -18.00 25.48 -10.84
CA ALA A 372 -17.96 26.72 -10.06
C ALA A 372 -17.46 26.48 -8.62
N ASP A 373 -17.90 25.39 -7.95
CA ASP A 373 -17.43 25.06 -6.62
C ASP A 373 -15.89 24.79 -6.58
N PHE A 374 -15.36 24.16 -7.63
CA PHE A 374 -13.93 23.91 -7.70
C PHE A 374 -13.11 25.19 -8.02
N GLU A 375 -13.66 26.11 -8.82
CA GLU A 375 -13.06 27.44 -9.07
C GLU A 375 -13.02 28.27 -7.77
N ASP A 376 -14.10 28.26 -6.99
CA ASP A 376 -14.17 28.92 -5.67
C ASP A 376 -13.16 28.30 -4.70
N PHE A 377 -13.07 26.97 -4.67
CA PHE A 377 -12.08 26.23 -3.88
C PHE A 377 -10.64 26.62 -4.26
N CYS A 378 -10.31 26.67 -5.56
CA CYS A 378 -8.97 27.10 -6.01
C CYS A 378 -8.66 28.53 -5.57
N THR A 379 -9.67 29.42 -5.59
CA THR A 379 -9.53 30.80 -5.12
C THR A 379 -9.29 30.88 -3.62
N GLU A 380 -10.06 30.13 -2.82
CA GLU A 380 -9.96 30.09 -1.36
C GLU A 380 -8.59 29.56 -0.88
N PHE A 381 -8.04 28.56 -1.59
CA PHE A 381 -6.76 27.93 -1.22
C PHE A 381 -5.54 28.48 -1.97
N ASP A 382 -5.68 29.59 -2.69
CA ASP A 382 -4.61 30.26 -3.47
C ASP A 382 -3.93 29.30 -4.48
N ILE A 383 -4.75 28.51 -5.20
CA ILE A 383 -4.33 27.54 -6.20
C ILE A 383 -4.44 28.17 -7.59
N SER A 384 -3.32 28.15 -8.34
CA SER A 384 -3.27 28.65 -9.71
C SER A 384 -3.96 27.69 -10.69
N VAL A 385 -4.95 28.17 -11.43
CA VAL A 385 -5.62 27.42 -12.49
C VAL A 385 -5.05 27.84 -13.84
N HIS A 386 -4.34 26.93 -14.52
CA HIS A 386 -3.71 27.19 -15.82
C HIS A 386 -4.63 26.87 -16.99
N ARG A 387 -5.45 25.83 -16.84
CA ARG A 387 -6.37 25.40 -17.89
C ARG A 387 -7.61 24.75 -17.26
N ARG A 388 -8.76 25.01 -17.89
CA ARG A 388 -10.03 24.34 -17.61
C ARG A 388 -10.56 23.77 -18.91
N ILE A 389 -10.97 22.50 -18.90
CA ILE A 389 -11.65 21.83 -20.00
C ILE A 389 -12.98 21.32 -19.44
N ALA A 390 -14.05 21.57 -20.18
CA ALA A 390 -15.43 21.16 -19.83
C ALA A 390 -15.95 20.26 -20.95
N LEU A 391 -16.34 19.04 -20.62
CA LEU A 391 -16.77 18.02 -21.56
C LEU A 391 -18.22 17.63 -21.34
N ASP A 392 -18.98 17.50 -22.41
CA ASP A 392 -20.24 16.76 -22.45
C ASP A 392 -19.94 15.35 -22.97
N THR A 393 -19.80 14.39 -22.05
CA THR A 393 -19.40 13.01 -22.39
C THR A 393 -20.51 12.24 -23.10
N GLU A 394 -21.78 12.66 -22.98
CA GLU A 394 -22.90 12.04 -23.71
C GLU A 394 -22.93 12.49 -25.17
N ALA A 395 -22.54 13.74 -25.44
CA ALA A 395 -22.46 14.30 -26.78
C ALA A 395 -21.08 14.14 -27.44
N ASP A 396 -20.10 13.60 -26.74
CA ASP A 396 -18.68 13.50 -27.17
C ASP A 396 -18.12 14.87 -27.60
N ALA A 397 -18.38 15.90 -26.79
CA ALA A 397 -18.09 17.28 -27.16
C ALA A 397 -17.28 18.03 -26.09
N ASP A 398 -16.31 18.84 -26.56
CA ASP A 398 -15.68 19.88 -25.74
C ASP A 398 -16.56 21.12 -25.75
N VAL A 399 -17.08 21.48 -24.57
CA VAL A 399 -17.99 22.64 -24.36
C VAL A 399 -17.33 23.75 -23.54
N SER A 400 -16.00 23.75 -23.47
CA SER A 400 -15.21 24.74 -22.69
C SER A 400 -15.50 26.19 -23.11
N ASP A 401 -15.75 26.44 -24.39
CA ASP A 401 -16.03 27.75 -24.96
C ASP A 401 -17.53 28.09 -24.98
N SER A 402 -18.39 27.25 -24.39
CA SER A 402 -19.81 27.53 -24.31
C SER A 402 -20.11 28.72 -23.38
N ALA A 403 -21.29 29.34 -23.52
CA ALA A 403 -21.68 30.48 -22.70
C ALA A 403 -21.71 30.18 -21.19
N ASP A 404 -22.02 28.94 -20.83
CA ASP A 404 -21.99 28.44 -19.44
C ASP A 404 -21.46 27.00 -19.42
N PRO A 405 -20.13 26.80 -19.33
CA PRO A 405 -19.53 25.47 -19.23
C PRO A 405 -20.01 24.67 -18.02
N ASN A 406 -20.28 25.34 -16.89
CA ASN A 406 -20.80 24.71 -15.68
C ASN A 406 -22.20 24.11 -15.88
N LEU A 407 -22.99 24.68 -16.80
CA LEU A 407 -24.31 24.17 -17.15
C LEU A 407 -24.27 23.07 -18.22
N ASN A 408 -23.32 23.17 -19.16
CA ASN A 408 -23.29 22.39 -20.38
C ASN A 408 -22.39 21.14 -20.32
N ALA A 409 -21.48 21.04 -19.33
CA ALA A 409 -20.58 19.91 -19.16
C ALA A 409 -21.03 18.98 -18.05
N ASP A 410 -20.87 17.67 -18.23
CA ASP A 410 -21.01 16.65 -17.18
C ASP A 410 -19.67 16.23 -16.58
N LEU A 411 -18.54 16.62 -17.19
CA LEU A 411 -17.19 16.32 -16.73
C LEU A 411 -16.27 17.54 -16.85
N ALA A 412 -15.45 17.78 -15.85
CA ALA A 412 -14.45 18.84 -15.82
C ALA A 412 -13.04 18.30 -15.69
N ILE A 413 -12.08 19.02 -16.31
CA ILE A 413 -10.64 18.80 -16.18
C ILE A 413 -9.98 20.13 -15.84
N PHE A 414 -9.21 20.16 -14.78
CA PHE A 414 -8.44 21.34 -14.35
C PHE A 414 -6.95 21.02 -14.36
N VAL A 415 -6.15 21.92 -14.91
CA VAL A 415 -4.69 21.93 -14.77
C VAL A 415 -4.34 23.00 -13.76
N ILE A 416 -3.75 22.60 -12.65
CA ILE A 416 -3.48 23.46 -11.50
C ILE A 416 -2.03 23.35 -11.03
N SER A 417 -1.55 24.38 -10.33
CA SER A 417 -0.30 24.39 -9.57
C SER A 417 -0.41 25.29 -8.34
N ARG A 418 0.64 25.30 -7.53
CA ARG A 418 0.77 26.28 -6.44
C ARG A 418 0.86 27.68 -6.99
#